data_5f86b99853ec9b7d2f257331fea37696
#
_entry.id   5f86b99853ec9b7d2f257331fea37696
#
_cell.length_a   1.000
_cell.length_b   1.000
_cell.length_c   1.000
_cell.angle_alpha   90.00
_cell.angle_beta   90.00
_cell.angle_gamma   90.00
#
_symmetry.space_group_name_H-M   'P 1'
#
loop_
_entity.id
_entity.type
_entity.pdbx_description
1 polymer ?
#
loop_
_entity_poly.entity_id
_entity_poly.type
_entity_poly.pdbx_seq_one_letter_code
_entity_poly.pdbx_strand_id
1 'polypeptide(L)'
;MNRMKTVLMTAAMLVCVFACTAVAGKTVYAAPNDTIQTGISADGMDLSGMTQEQAQGAVQSYVDKLGQAQVQLQAQDGQSVSISLSELGISWKNPELVSEAVSLGKKGNIVARYKAEKDLQNKGKNYPVVLDFDK
;
A
#
# COMPACT_ATOMS: atom_id res chain seq x y z
N MET A 1 -41.87 -24.22 -34.01
CA MET A 1 -40.98 -23.05 -34.17
C MET A 1 -40.47 -22.49 -32.85
N ASN A 2 -41.02 -22.89 -31.70
CA ASN A 2 -40.57 -22.38 -30.38
C ASN A 2 -39.44 -23.19 -29.70
N ARG A 3 -39.18 -24.42 -30.16
CA ARG A 3 -38.12 -25.26 -29.56
C ARG A 3 -36.71 -24.90 -30.04
N MET A 4 -36.58 -24.28 -31.21
CA MET A 4 -35.30 -23.88 -31.77
C MET A 4 -34.78 -22.55 -31.16
N LYS A 5 -35.71 -21.70 -30.70
CA LYS A 5 -35.33 -20.44 -30.02
C LYS A 5 -34.84 -20.67 -28.57
N THR A 6 -35.37 -21.72 -27.91
CA THR A 6 -34.97 -22.07 -26.54
C THR A 6 -33.57 -22.70 -26.49
N VAL A 7 -33.21 -23.47 -27.51
CA VAL A 7 -31.88 -24.09 -27.59
C VAL A 7 -30.80 -23.06 -27.91
N LEU A 8 -31.12 -22.02 -28.69
CA LEU A 8 -30.20 -20.94 -29.01
C LEU A 8 -29.94 -20.01 -27.80
N MET A 9 -30.94 -19.85 -26.93
CA MET A 9 -30.81 -19.02 -25.72
C MET A 9 -30.02 -19.72 -24.59
N THR A 10 -30.11 -21.04 -24.51
CA THR A 10 -29.35 -21.81 -23.53
C THR A 10 -27.86 -21.96 -23.91
N ALA A 11 -27.54 -21.94 -25.19
CA ALA A 11 -26.14 -21.96 -25.66
C ALA A 11 -25.43 -20.63 -25.44
N ALA A 12 -26.15 -19.50 -25.48
CA ALA A 12 -25.55 -18.18 -25.22
C ALA A 12 -25.25 -17.92 -23.72
N MET A 13 -25.97 -18.58 -22.80
CA MET A 13 -25.73 -18.43 -21.36
C MET A 13 -24.59 -19.31 -20.84
N LEU A 14 -24.18 -20.35 -21.56
CA LEU A 14 -23.12 -21.25 -21.13
C LEU A 14 -21.72 -20.76 -21.52
N VAL A 15 -21.61 -19.78 -22.42
CA VAL A 15 -20.34 -19.22 -22.87
C VAL A 15 -19.83 -18.07 -21.94
N CYS A 16 -20.72 -17.46 -21.15
CA CYS A 16 -20.32 -16.39 -20.22
C CYS A 16 -19.72 -16.87 -18.90
N VAL A 17 -19.76 -18.16 -18.56
CA VAL A 17 -19.25 -18.69 -17.29
C VAL A 17 -17.77 -19.12 -17.38
N PHE A 18 -17.19 -19.21 -18.58
CA PHE A 18 -15.83 -19.70 -18.77
C PHE A 18 -14.76 -18.62 -19.01
N ALA A 19 -15.12 -17.33 -18.95
CA ALA A 19 -14.18 -16.23 -19.18
C ALA A 19 -13.67 -15.56 -17.90
N CYS A 20 -13.92 -16.13 -16.71
CA CYS A 20 -13.44 -15.60 -15.42
C CYS A 20 -12.38 -16.48 -14.74
N THR A 21 -11.51 -17.14 -15.50
CA THR A 21 -10.41 -17.88 -14.90
C THR A 21 -9.12 -17.65 -15.65
N ALA A 22 -8.41 -16.61 -15.36
CA ALA A 22 -6.95 -16.57 -15.40
C ALA A 22 -6.42 -15.20 -14.96
N VAL A 23 -6.87 -14.67 -13.83
CA VAL A 23 -5.94 -13.92 -13.01
C VAL A 23 -5.34 -14.95 -12.06
N ALA A 24 -4.40 -15.72 -12.56
CA ALA A 24 -3.42 -16.39 -11.72
C ALA A 24 -2.58 -15.27 -11.08
N GLY A 25 -3.16 -14.59 -10.10
CA GLY A 25 -2.41 -13.86 -9.12
C GLY A 25 -1.45 -14.89 -8.53
N LYS A 26 -0.17 -14.79 -8.88
CA LYS A 26 0.88 -15.47 -8.13
C LYS A 26 0.74 -14.94 -6.72
N THR A 27 0.04 -15.67 -5.86
CA THR A 27 0.14 -15.47 -4.42
C THR A 27 1.57 -15.86 -4.08
N VAL A 28 2.45 -14.89 -4.12
CA VAL A 28 3.79 -15.03 -3.56
C VAL A 28 3.55 -15.17 -2.07
N TYR A 29 3.52 -16.40 -1.57
CA TYR A 29 3.61 -16.65 -0.14
C TYR A 29 5.02 -16.21 0.26
N ALA A 30 5.12 -15.01 0.79
CA ALA A 30 6.35 -14.56 1.44
C ALA A 30 6.63 -15.53 2.59
N ALA A 31 7.89 -15.96 2.71
CA ALA A 31 8.31 -16.74 3.87
C ALA A 31 7.98 -15.94 5.14
N PRO A 32 7.59 -16.59 6.25
CA PRO A 32 7.19 -15.90 7.49
C PRO A 32 8.21 -14.90 8.03
N ASN A 33 9.46 -14.99 7.58
CA ASN A 33 10.56 -14.11 7.98
C ASN A 33 10.71 -12.85 7.10
N ASP A 34 9.95 -12.72 5.99
CA ASP A 34 10.09 -11.61 5.04
C ASP A 34 8.97 -10.58 5.18
N THR A 35 8.06 -10.77 6.13
CA THR A 35 6.95 -9.84 6.39
C THR A 35 7.23 -8.93 7.57
N ILE A 36 6.63 -7.75 7.54
CA ILE A 36 6.69 -6.76 8.62
C ILE A 36 5.93 -7.29 9.84
N GLN A 37 6.48 -7.11 11.03
CA GLN A 37 5.88 -7.52 12.30
C GLN A 37 4.59 -6.74 12.58
N THR A 38 3.68 -7.38 13.34
CA THR A 38 2.42 -6.74 13.78
C THR A 38 2.72 -5.54 14.69
N GLY A 39 1.96 -4.46 14.49
CA GLY A 39 2.08 -3.22 15.27
C GLY A 39 3.05 -2.20 14.67
N ILE A 40 3.47 -2.40 13.42
CA ILE A 40 4.29 -1.43 12.68
C ILE A 40 3.43 -0.67 11.68
N SER A 41 3.51 0.65 11.71
CA SER A 41 2.80 1.56 10.80
C SER A 41 3.75 2.62 10.23
N ALA A 42 3.34 3.21 9.10
CA ALA A 42 3.99 4.39 8.51
C ALA A 42 2.93 5.48 8.33
N ASP A 43 3.14 6.63 8.97
CA ASP A 43 2.18 7.76 9.00
C ASP A 43 0.74 7.34 9.33
N GLY A 44 0.59 6.36 10.25
CA GLY A 44 -0.72 5.81 10.63
C GLY A 44 -1.26 4.73 9.70
N MET A 45 -0.58 4.43 8.60
CA MET A 45 -0.90 3.31 7.71
C MET A 45 -0.31 2.02 8.26
N ASP A 46 -1.15 1.02 8.52
CA ASP A 46 -0.72 -0.28 9.02
C ASP A 46 0.07 -1.06 7.95
N LEU A 47 1.30 -1.42 8.28
CA LEU A 47 2.19 -2.22 7.43
C LEU A 47 2.31 -3.67 7.91
N SER A 48 1.59 -4.06 8.97
CA SER A 48 1.67 -5.39 9.58
C SER A 48 1.40 -6.51 8.57
N GLY A 49 2.26 -7.51 8.55
CA GLY A 49 2.15 -8.67 7.66
C GLY A 49 2.47 -8.41 6.19
N MET A 50 2.79 -7.18 5.80
CA MET A 50 3.19 -6.87 4.43
C MET A 50 4.62 -7.31 4.16
N THR A 51 4.90 -7.71 2.91
CA THR A 51 6.28 -7.85 2.43
C THR A 51 6.90 -6.48 2.19
N GLN A 52 8.22 -6.44 2.01
CA GLN A 52 8.91 -5.20 1.68
C GLN A 52 8.32 -4.52 0.44
N GLU A 53 8.05 -5.29 -0.63
CA GLU A 53 7.48 -4.77 -1.88
C GLU A 53 6.06 -4.24 -1.70
N GLN A 54 5.24 -4.96 -0.94
CA GLN A 54 3.87 -4.53 -0.64
C GLN A 54 3.85 -3.24 0.17
N ALA A 55 4.71 -3.13 1.19
CA ALA A 55 4.83 -1.94 2.02
C ALA A 55 5.36 -0.75 1.22
N GLN A 56 6.36 -0.95 0.36
CA GLN A 56 6.84 0.10 -0.55
C GLN A 56 5.74 0.60 -1.48
N GLY A 57 4.98 -0.32 -2.09
CA GLY A 57 3.86 0.03 -2.95
C GLY A 57 2.75 0.78 -2.21
N ALA A 58 2.46 0.39 -0.96
CA ALA A 58 1.48 1.05 -0.12
C ALA A 58 1.90 2.48 0.24
N VAL A 59 3.16 2.68 0.68
CA VAL A 59 3.69 4.01 1.00
C VAL A 59 3.76 4.88 -0.25
N GLN A 60 4.22 4.35 -1.39
CA GLN A 60 4.24 5.09 -2.65
C GLN A 60 2.83 5.54 -3.06
N SER A 61 1.84 4.65 -2.99
CA SER A 61 0.45 4.99 -3.28
C SER A 61 -0.11 6.07 -2.35
N TYR A 62 0.34 6.09 -1.10
CA TYR A 62 0.00 7.13 -0.14
C TYR A 62 0.60 8.48 -0.54
N VAL A 63 1.88 8.51 -0.91
CA VAL A 63 2.56 9.72 -1.40
C VAL A 63 1.90 10.24 -2.69
N ASP A 64 1.54 9.35 -3.62
CA ASP A 64 0.85 9.71 -4.86
C ASP A 64 -0.53 10.34 -4.59
N LYS A 65 -1.27 9.82 -3.59
CA LYS A 65 -2.53 10.43 -3.15
C LYS A 65 -2.33 11.81 -2.54
N LEU A 66 -1.28 11.99 -1.73
CA LEU A 66 -0.92 13.29 -1.19
C LEU A 66 -0.56 14.26 -2.32
N GLY A 67 0.12 13.79 -3.37
CA GLY A 67 0.43 14.58 -4.55
C GLY A 67 -0.80 15.18 -5.25
N GLN A 68 -1.96 14.52 -5.15
CA GLN A 68 -3.22 15.01 -5.71
C GLN A 68 -3.90 16.09 -4.84
N ALA A 69 -3.45 16.28 -3.59
CA ALA A 69 -3.99 17.31 -2.73
C ALA A 69 -3.65 18.71 -3.28
N GLN A 70 -4.63 19.62 -3.19
CA GLN A 70 -4.47 21.00 -3.67
C GLN A 70 -4.17 21.93 -2.50
N VAL A 71 -3.20 22.79 -2.68
CA VAL A 71 -2.87 23.90 -1.78
C VAL A 71 -3.34 25.19 -2.42
N GLN A 72 -4.16 25.96 -1.69
CA GLN A 72 -4.55 27.30 -2.09
C GLN A 72 -3.55 28.31 -1.54
N LEU A 73 -2.86 28.99 -2.45
CA LEU A 73 -2.01 30.13 -2.13
C LEU A 73 -2.84 31.42 -2.26
N GLN A 74 -3.01 32.14 -1.16
CA GLN A 74 -3.66 33.45 -1.15
C GLN A 74 -2.62 34.56 -1.17
N ALA A 75 -2.70 35.42 -2.17
CA ALA A 75 -1.91 36.65 -2.23
C ALA A 75 -2.58 37.77 -1.42
N GLN A 76 -1.80 38.78 -1.01
CA GLN A 76 -2.30 39.91 -0.22
C GLN A 76 -3.33 40.80 -0.97
N ASP A 77 -3.39 40.68 -2.27
CA ASP A 77 -4.32 41.39 -3.16
C ASP A 77 -5.68 40.67 -3.33
N GLY A 78 -5.87 39.53 -2.61
CA GLY A 78 -7.08 38.74 -2.66
C GLY A 78 -7.14 37.73 -3.80
N GLN A 79 -6.10 37.63 -4.62
CA GLN A 79 -5.99 36.58 -5.63
C GLN A 79 -5.61 35.25 -4.97
N SER A 80 -6.20 34.14 -5.45
CA SER A 80 -5.88 32.80 -4.98
C SER A 80 -5.50 31.91 -6.17
N VAL A 81 -4.43 31.14 -6.00
CA VAL A 81 -3.98 30.15 -6.95
C VAL A 81 -4.00 28.79 -6.27
N SER A 82 -4.64 27.80 -6.91
CA SER A 82 -4.63 26.41 -6.45
C SER A 82 -3.53 25.66 -7.20
N ILE A 83 -2.65 25.02 -6.46
CA ILE A 83 -1.55 24.20 -6.98
C ILE A 83 -1.66 22.80 -6.35
N SER A 84 -1.45 21.74 -7.14
CA SER A 84 -1.35 20.40 -6.61
C SER A 84 0.03 20.15 -6.00
N LEU A 85 0.10 19.31 -4.96
CA LEU A 85 1.40 18.96 -4.36
C LEU A 85 2.31 18.21 -5.36
N SER A 86 1.73 17.53 -6.35
CA SER A 86 2.48 16.90 -7.44
C SER A 86 3.18 17.93 -8.35
N GLU A 87 2.56 19.10 -8.56
CA GLU A 87 3.18 20.21 -9.31
C GLU A 87 4.33 20.87 -8.54
N LEU A 88 4.34 20.72 -7.21
CA LEU A 88 5.46 21.14 -6.35
C LEU A 88 6.60 20.11 -6.30
N GLY A 89 6.51 19.01 -7.07
CA GLY A 89 7.56 17.99 -7.12
C GLY A 89 7.71 17.20 -5.83
N ILE A 90 6.58 16.83 -5.19
CA ILE A 90 6.63 16.00 -3.97
C ILE A 90 7.23 14.63 -4.25
N SER A 91 8.22 14.23 -3.47
CA SER A 91 8.89 12.93 -3.58
C SER A 91 9.10 12.30 -2.22
N TRP A 92 9.12 10.96 -2.18
CA TRP A 92 9.39 10.20 -0.97
C TRP A 92 10.90 10.09 -0.72
N LYS A 93 11.38 10.65 0.38
CA LYS A 93 12.82 10.80 0.66
C LYS A 93 13.44 9.64 1.44
N ASN A 94 12.66 8.93 2.24
CA ASN A 94 13.19 7.88 3.12
C ASN A 94 12.65 6.46 2.83
N PRO A 95 12.89 5.90 1.64
CA PRO A 95 12.41 4.57 1.28
C PRO A 95 13.01 3.46 2.15
N GLU A 96 14.15 3.71 2.80
CA GLU A 96 14.83 2.80 3.74
C GLU A 96 13.98 2.47 4.96
N LEU A 97 12.98 3.30 5.32
CA LEU A 97 12.08 3.00 6.44
C LEU A 97 11.41 1.63 6.29
N VAL A 98 11.11 1.20 5.05
CA VAL A 98 10.46 -0.09 4.81
C VAL A 98 11.40 -1.25 5.11
N SER A 99 12.67 -1.14 4.72
CA SER A 99 13.68 -2.17 5.02
C SER A 99 13.96 -2.25 6.52
N GLU A 100 13.94 -1.12 7.22
CA GLU A 100 14.03 -1.07 8.69
C GLU A 100 12.81 -1.74 9.33
N ALA A 101 11.60 -1.42 8.86
CA ALA A 101 10.36 -2.02 9.34
C ALA A 101 10.34 -3.54 9.18
N VAL A 102 10.81 -4.05 8.02
CA VAL A 102 10.93 -5.50 7.77
C VAL A 102 11.94 -6.15 8.70
N SER A 103 13.04 -5.48 9.04
CA SER A 103 14.10 -6.03 9.90
C SER A 103 13.82 -5.91 11.39
N LEU A 104 12.87 -5.05 11.78
CA LEU A 104 12.55 -4.79 13.18
C LEU A 104 11.95 -6.03 13.84
N GLY A 105 12.44 -6.36 15.04
CA GLY A 105 12.01 -7.54 15.79
C GLY A 105 12.60 -8.87 15.32
N LYS A 106 13.40 -8.89 14.25
CA LYS A 106 13.96 -10.12 13.67
C LYS A 106 15.42 -10.38 14.09
N LYS A 107 16.08 -9.38 14.65
CA LYS A 107 17.48 -9.45 15.07
C LYS A 107 17.63 -9.91 16.52
N GLY A 108 18.70 -10.66 16.82
CA GLY A 108 19.02 -11.14 18.15
C GLY A 108 18.61 -12.58 18.43
N ASN A 109 18.77 -13.01 19.68
CA ASN A 109 18.37 -14.36 20.12
C ASN A 109 16.84 -14.47 20.27
N ILE A 110 16.34 -15.70 20.48
CA ILE A 110 14.90 -15.99 20.54
C ILE A 110 14.16 -15.17 21.60
N VAL A 111 14.82 -14.91 22.75
CA VAL A 111 14.24 -14.12 23.86
C VAL A 111 14.13 -12.64 23.47
N ALA A 112 15.16 -12.10 22.83
CA ALA A 112 15.17 -10.71 22.36
C ALA A 112 14.09 -10.49 21.30
N ARG A 113 13.94 -11.42 20.34
CA ARG A 113 12.90 -11.37 19.31
C ARG A 113 11.50 -11.43 19.89
N TYR A 114 11.26 -12.37 20.84
CA TYR A 114 9.97 -12.46 21.52
C TYR A 114 9.62 -11.19 22.29
N LYS A 115 10.59 -10.60 23.01
CA LYS A 115 10.38 -9.33 23.72
C LYS A 115 10.05 -8.20 22.75
N ALA A 116 10.81 -8.08 21.66
CA ALA A 116 10.57 -7.05 20.64
C ALA A 116 9.16 -7.20 20.01
N GLU A 117 8.73 -8.42 19.71
CA GLU A 117 7.39 -8.70 19.20
C GLU A 117 6.30 -8.27 20.21
N LYS A 118 6.46 -8.59 21.50
CA LYS A 118 5.53 -8.16 22.54
C LYS A 118 5.50 -6.66 22.73
N ASP A 119 6.65 -5.99 22.68
CA ASP A 119 6.73 -4.53 22.75
C ASP A 119 6.04 -3.88 21.57
N LEU A 120 6.19 -4.41 20.34
CA LEU A 120 5.51 -3.94 19.15
C LEU A 120 3.98 -4.13 19.22
N GLN A 121 3.51 -5.28 19.72
CA GLN A 121 2.09 -5.56 19.91
C GLN A 121 1.44 -4.59 20.91
N ASN A 122 2.16 -4.22 21.97
CA ASN A 122 1.63 -3.41 23.07
C ASN A 122 1.73 -1.90 22.81
N LYS A 123 2.83 -1.44 22.20
CA LYS A 123 3.15 -0.02 22.02
C LYS A 123 3.04 0.45 20.57
N GLY A 124 3.15 -0.49 19.63
CA GLY A 124 3.29 -0.16 18.22
C GLY A 124 4.59 0.56 17.88
N LYS A 125 4.87 0.71 16.61
CA LYS A 125 5.96 1.54 16.08
C LYS A 125 5.47 2.25 14.83
N ASN A 126 5.38 3.56 14.91
CA ASN A 126 5.05 4.39 13.74
C ASN A 126 6.33 5.01 13.17
N TYR A 127 6.51 4.84 11.87
CA TYR A 127 7.59 5.46 11.11
C TYR A 127 7.05 6.69 10.39
N PRO A 128 7.71 7.86 10.49
CA PRO A 128 7.29 9.02 9.71
C PRO A 128 7.70 8.85 8.24
N VAL A 129 6.78 9.13 7.33
CA VAL A 129 7.08 9.25 5.91
C VAL A 129 7.64 10.65 5.66
N VAL A 130 8.91 10.73 5.27
CA VAL A 130 9.56 12.01 4.97
C VAL A 130 9.37 12.32 3.49
N LEU A 131 8.80 13.48 3.25
CA LEU A 131 8.59 14.01 1.90
C LEU A 131 9.58 15.14 1.63
N ASP A 132 10.07 15.20 0.41
CA ASP A 132 10.88 16.32 -0.10
C ASP A 132 10.13 16.99 -1.25
N PHE A 133 10.42 18.26 -1.44
CA PHE A 133 9.89 19.06 -2.52
C PHE A 133 11.03 19.45 -3.45
N ASP A 134 10.89 19.16 -4.73
CA ASP A 134 11.84 19.62 -5.74
C ASP A 134 11.58 21.11 -6.00
N LYS A 135 12.61 21.94 -5.79
CA LYS A 135 12.52 23.39 -5.95
C LYS A 135 12.94 23.79 -7.34
#